data_dd056e8091cc01c97c156d4588a70cbf
#
_entry.id   dd056e8091cc01c97c156d4588a70cbf
#
_cell.length_a   1.000
_cell.length_b   1.000
_cell.length_c   1.000
_cell.angle_alpha   90.00
_cell.angle_beta   90.00
_cell.angle_gamma   90.00
#
_symmetry.space_group_name_H-M   'P 1'
#
loop_
_entity.id
_entity.type
_entity.pdbx_description
1 polymer ?
#
loop_
_entity_poly.entity_id
_entity_poly.type
_entity_poly.pdbx_seq_one_letter_code
_entity_poly.pdbx_strand_id
1 'polypeptide(L)'
;MVRILLKKTGRGFVLKNSMTPHITQIKVNKSIEILKVPVSKHPKGYNDHIGFDVDERLIKKILIMRYQKVSITTIQSKNDLDKLVLRKPDLVFSGVKYFNFKKEKIWLNDFLKQNNISHITSSAKDLQSESNKSIAKDIIRKAKIITANSLVVYANKMPKSFALPMPFPVFVKPLIGGNSKGVDEHSVVTNSTELKKKIKDIQKKYNCASIVETYLRGKEYTVGIMQDTVTGNLIALPAEIIIEKNKQGQRILDFKMKKENTEELIKVSDIKLFNVLADMAKKSFTALKGRSIGRIDIRMNENFIPHFIEANLMPGLRGGYFYRCCNLNLNINYQEMILRIVNNGLTLSKI
;
A
#
# COMPACT_ATOMS: atom_id res chain seq x y z
N MET A 1 16.29 21.14 -31.50
CA MET A 1 15.64 22.15 -32.38
C MET A 1 15.46 21.53 -33.75
N VAL A 2 14.29 21.03 -34.09
CA VAL A 2 14.01 20.40 -35.40
C VAL A 2 13.26 21.43 -36.24
N ARG A 3 13.90 21.88 -37.33
CA ARG A 3 13.27 22.78 -38.32
C ARG A 3 12.32 21.97 -39.22
N ILE A 4 11.06 22.31 -39.19
CA ILE A 4 10.06 21.78 -40.13
C ILE A 4 10.08 22.69 -41.37
N LEU A 5 10.49 22.15 -42.52
CA LEU A 5 10.38 22.79 -43.84
C LEU A 5 9.03 22.41 -44.44
N LEU A 6 8.12 23.38 -44.55
CA LEU A 6 6.87 23.25 -45.27
C LEU A 6 7.09 23.64 -46.73
N LYS A 7 6.96 22.71 -47.68
CA LYS A 7 6.80 23.00 -49.11
C LYS A 7 5.33 22.95 -49.48
N LYS A 8 4.82 24.05 -49.98
CA LYS A 8 3.46 24.21 -50.49
C LYS A 8 3.41 23.73 -51.95
N THR A 9 2.68 22.66 -52.23
CA THR A 9 2.27 22.30 -53.61
C THR A 9 0.73 22.30 -53.67
N GLY A 10 0.21 22.92 -54.72
CA GLY A 10 -1.21 23.27 -54.83
C GLY A 10 -2.16 22.11 -55.14
N ARG A 11 -2.41 21.20 -54.23
CA ARG A 11 -3.55 20.30 -54.12
C ARG A 11 -3.34 19.39 -52.91
N GLY A 12 -3.97 19.68 -51.77
CA GLY A 12 -4.15 18.78 -50.63
C GLY A 12 -2.91 18.43 -49.85
N PHE A 13 -2.94 18.54 -48.51
CA PHE A 13 -1.89 18.05 -47.62
C PHE A 13 -1.92 16.52 -47.59
N VAL A 14 -0.91 15.88 -48.15
CA VAL A 14 -0.63 14.45 -47.91
C VAL A 14 0.38 14.35 -46.75
N LEU A 15 -0.08 13.91 -45.59
CA LEU A 15 0.81 13.49 -44.51
C LEU A 15 1.55 12.22 -44.98
N LYS A 16 2.81 12.35 -45.37
CA LYS A 16 3.71 11.21 -45.46
C LYS A 16 3.95 10.71 -44.05
N ASN A 17 3.36 9.57 -43.67
CA ASN A 17 3.76 8.82 -42.51
C ASN A 17 5.25 8.51 -42.63
N SER A 18 6.10 9.26 -41.91
CA SER A 18 7.46 8.86 -41.65
C SER A 18 7.36 7.62 -40.74
N MET A 19 7.63 6.44 -41.27
CA MET A 19 7.91 5.26 -40.47
C MET A 19 9.08 5.59 -39.58
N THR A 20 8.81 5.92 -38.30
CA THR A 20 9.83 5.87 -37.29
C THR A 20 10.34 4.42 -37.25
N PRO A 21 11.65 4.19 -37.36
CA PRO A 21 12.18 2.83 -37.27
C PRO A 21 11.75 2.28 -35.90
N HIS A 22 11.01 1.16 -35.90
CA HIS A 22 10.79 0.35 -34.71
C HIS A 22 12.17 -0.12 -34.25
N ILE A 23 12.81 0.63 -33.36
CA ILE A 23 13.94 0.12 -32.60
C ILE A 23 13.38 -1.03 -31.79
N THR A 24 13.63 -2.24 -32.24
CA THR A 24 13.26 -3.46 -31.51
C THR A 24 14.05 -3.43 -30.22
N GLN A 25 13.42 -2.96 -29.15
CA GLN A 25 14.05 -2.84 -27.84
C GLN A 25 14.41 -4.27 -27.39
N ILE A 26 15.72 -4.57 -27.28
CA ILE A 26 16.21 -5.88 -26.85
C ILE A 26 15.62 -6.18 -25.47
N LYS A 27 14.81 -7.25 -25.40
CA LYS A 27 14.17 -7.65 -24.16
C LYS A 27 15.21 -8.27 -23.21
N VAL A 28 15.04 -7.95 -21.93
CA VAL A 28 15.85 -8.53 -20.88
C VAL A 28 15.56 -10.04 -20.77
N ASN A 29 16.62 -10.86 -20.80
CA ASN A 29 16.51 -12.31 -20.67
C ASN A 29 16.21 -12.67 -19.21
N LYS A 30 14.96 -12.49 -18.81
CA LYS A 30 14.41 -12.81 -17.49
C LYS A 30 13.02 -13.42 -17.63
N SER A 31 12.69 -14.33 -16.69
CA SER A 31 11.40 -15.00 -16.59
C SER A 31 10.62 -14.42 -15.40
N ILE A 32 9.45 -13.86 -15.69
CA ILE A 32 8.54 -13.30 -14.68
C ILE A 32 7.27 -14.15 -14.64
N GLU A 33 6.91 -14.63 -13.48
CA GLU A 33 5.67 -15.39 -13.30
C GLU A 33 4.66 -14.60 -12.45
N ILE A 34 3.49 -14.30 -13.04
CA ILE A 34 2.41 -13.59 -12.38
C ILE A 34 1.49 -14.63 -11.76
N LEU A 35 1.28 -14.57 -10.43
CA LEU A 35 0.39 -15.51 -9.77
C LEU A 35 -1.03 -14.98 -9.70
N LYS A 36 -1.96 -15.87 -10.05
CA LYS A 36 -3.39 -15.66 -9.97
C LYS A 36 -3.99 -16.57 -8.91
N VAL A 37 -4.85 -16.03 -8.04
CA VAL A 37 -5.70 -16.83 -7.15
C VAL A 37 -6.98 -17.24 -7.88
N PRO A 38 -7.54 -18.41 -7.60
CA PRO A 38 -8.87 -18.77 -8.07
C PRO A 38 -9.88 -17.73 -7.63
N VAL A 39 -10.79 -17.35 -8.51
CA VAL A 39 -11.94 -16.52 -8.13
C VAL A 39 -12.76 -17.32 -7.16
N SER A 40 -12.72 -16.98 -5.87
CA SER A 40 -13.52 -17.68 -4.86
C SER A 40 -14.98 -17.39 -5.12
N LYS A 41 -15.82 -18.42 -5.13
CA LYS A 41 -17.30 -18.33 -5.18
C LYS A 41 -17.89 -17.76 -3.87
N HIS A 42 -17.06 -17.35 -2.91
CA HIS A 42 -17.52 -16.85 -1.63
C HIS A 42 -17.85 -15.36 -1.66
N PRO A 43 -19.00 -14.98 -1.07
CA PRO A 43 -19.45 -13.60 -1.09
C PRO A 43 -18.51 -12.74 -0.27
N LYS A 44 -18.12 -11.61 -0.85
CA LYS A 44 -17.68 -10.33 -0.26
C LYS A 44 -17.17 -10.35 1.20
N GLY A 45 -16.29 -11.29 1.55
CA GLY A 45 -15.51 -11.24 2.78
C GLY A 45 -14.20 -10.52 2.54
N TYR A 46 -13.68 -9.80 3.54
CA TYR A 46 -12.34 -9.26 3.52
C TYR A 46 -11.34 -10.41 3.39
N ASN A 47 -10.72 -10.50 2.22
CA ASN A 47 -9.67 -11.47 1.95
C ASN A 47 -8.36 -10.95 2.51
N ASP A 48 -8.10 -11.17 3.80
CA ASP A 48 -6.86 -10.74 4.48
C ASP A 48 -5.59 -11.40 3.93
N HIS A 49 -5.75 -12.46 3.13
CA HIS A 49 -4.66 -13.12 2.40
C HIS A 49 -4.24 -12.37 1.12
N ILE A 50 -5.01 -11.37 0.67
CA ILE A 50 -4.67 -10.51 -0.46
C ILE A 50 -4.15 -9.17 0.06
N GLY A 51 -2.96 -8.77 -0.37
CA GLY A 51 -2.39 -7.45 -0.09
C GLY A 51 -2.92 -6.39 -1.05
N PHE A 52 -2.95 -6.71 -2.35
CA PHE A 52 -3.52 -5.86 -3.40
C PHE A 52 -4.08 -6.69 -4.55
N ASP A 53 -5.08 -6.13 -5.22
CA ASP A 53 -5.65 -6.73 -6.43
C ASP A 53 -4.70 -6.57 -7.62
N VAL A 54 -4.62 -7.60 -8.44
CA VAL A 54 -3.80 -7.65 -9.65
C VAL A 54 -4.71 -7.86 -10.86
N ASP A 55 -4.57 -6.99 -11.87
CA ASP A 55 -5.06 -7.26 -13.21
C ASP A 55 -3.94 -8.00 -13.97
N GLU A 56 -3.92 -9.33 -13.87
CA GLU A 56 -2.83 -10.15 -14.37
C GLU A 56 -2.62 -9.99 -15.88
N ARG A 57 -3.70 -9.74 -16.63
CA ARG A 57 -3.62 -9.54 -18.09
C ARG A 57 -2.95 -8.20 -18.42
N LEU A 58 -3.31 -7.14 -17.69
CA LEU A 58 -2.68 -5.83 -17.85
C LEU A 58 -1.20 -5.88 -17.45
N ILE A 59 -0.88 -6.49 -16.30
CA ILE A 59 0.51 -6.66 -15.86
C ILE A 59 1.31 -7.46 -16.88
N LYS A 60 0.76 -8.58 -17.41
CA LYS A 60 1.42 -9.34 -18.47
C LYS A 60 1.69 -8.49 -19.70
N LYS A 61 0.71 -7.69 -20.18
CA LYS A 61 0.90 -6.78 -21.32
C LYS A 61 2.04 -5.79 -21.10
N ILE A 62 2.17 -5.27 -19.88
CA ILE A 62 3.27 -4.36 -19.52
C ILE A 62 4.61 -5.11 -19.53
N LEU A 63 4.69 -6.26 -18.88
CA LEU A 63 5.95 -6.95 -18.67
C LEU A 63 6.52 -7.61 -19.92
N ILE A 64 5.69 -8.10 -20.85
CA ILE A 64 6.17 -8.67 -22.14
C ILE A 64 6.86 -7.64 -23.04
N MET A 65 6.66 -6.34 -22.79
CA MET A 65 7.38 -5.28 -23.52
C MET A 65 8.85 -5.22 -23.12
N ARG A 66 9.19 -5.65 -21.89
CA ARG A 66 10.54 -5.53 -21.31
C ARG A 66 11.25 -6.86 -21.11
N TYR A 67 10.51 -7.94 -20.80
CA TYR A 67 11.06 -9.24 -20.41
C TYR A 67 10.74 -10.32 -21.44
N GLN A 68 11.66 -11.29 -21.62
CA GLN A 68 11.52 -12.32 -22.65
C GLN A 68 10.43 -13.35 -22.30
N LYS A 69 10.36 -13.77 -21.04
CA LYS A 69 9.42 -14.79 -20.58
C LYS A 69 8.48 -14.22 -19.53
N VAL A 70 7.19 -14.13 -19.83
CA VAL A 70 6.16 -13.68 -18.89
C VAL A 70 4.97 -14.61 -18.95
N SER A 71 4.66 -15.27 -17.84
CA SER A 71 3.55 -16.22 -17.70
C SER A 71 2.55 -15.78 -16.62
N ILE A 72 1.35 -16.33 -16.69
CA ILE A 72 0.33 -16.22 -15.63
C ILE A 72 0.04 -17.64 -15.16
N THR A 73 0.13 -17.88 -13.86
CA THR A 73 -0.14 -19.17 -13.24
C THR A 73 -1.18 -19.04 -12.16
N THR A 74 -2.20 -19.90 -12.19
CA THR A 74 -3.21 -20.00 -11.14
C THR A 74 -2.73 -20.99 -10.08
N ILE A 75 -2.72 -20.55 -8.81
CA ILE A 75 -2.35 -21.40 -7.67
C ILE A 75 -3.62 -21.85 -6.97
N GLN A 76 -3.95 -23.13 -7.05
CA GLN A 76 -5.12 -23.78 -6.44
C GLN A 76 -4.74 -24.75 -5.31
N SER A 77 -3.51 -25.24 -5.34
CA SER A 77 -3.01 -26.26 -4.43
C SER A 77 -1.53 -26.04 -4.10
N LYS A 78 -1.04 -26.77 -3.09
CA LYS A 78 0.39 -26.81 -2.76
C LYS A 78 1.23 -27.34 -3.93
N ASN A 79 0.72 -28.35 -4.65
CA ASN A 79 1.38 -28.90 -5.83
C ASN A 79 1.65 -27.84 -6.93
N ASP A 80 0.79 -26.81 -7.04
CA ASP A 80 1.02 -25.73 -8.00
C ASP A 80 2.19 -24.84 -7.55
N LEU A 81 2.39 -24.65 -6.24
CA LEU A 81 3.58 -23.99 -5.69
C LEU A 81 4.84 -24.83 -5.92
N ASP A 82 4.77 -26.15 -5.74
CA ASP A 82 5.91 -27.06 -6.00
C ASP A 82 6.30 -27.02 -7.48
N LYS A 83 5.33 -27.02 -8.39
CA LYS A 83 5.56 -26.83 -9.83
C LYS A 83 6.14 -25.45 -10.15
N LEU A 84 5.76 -24.39 -9.43
CA LEU A 84 6.36 -23.07 -9.56
C LEU A 84 7.87 -23.11 -9.24
N VAL A 85 8.24 -23.81 -8.16
CA VAL A 85 9.64 -23.98 -7.76
C VAL A 85 10.44 -24.72 -8.85
N LEU A 86 9.87 -25.76 -9.47
CA LEU A 86 10.52 -26.48 -10.55
C LEU A 86 10.78 -25.60 -11.80
N ARG A 87 9.90 -24.65 -12.09
CA ARG A 87 10.07 -23.71 -13.21
C ARG A 87 11.14 -22.64 -12.95
N LYS A 88 11.48 -22.39 -11.68
CA LYS A 88 12.51 -21.43 -11.24
C LYS A 88 12.42 -20.07 -11.95
N PRO A 89 11.29 -19.36 -11.88
CA PRO A 89 11.23 -18.02 -12.46
C PRO A 89 12.23 -17.08 -11.77
N ASP A 90 12.77 -16.10 -12.50
CA ASP A 90 13.65 -15.08 -11.92
C ASP A 90 12.90 -14.20 -10.91
N LEU A 91 11.57 -13.99 -11.12
CA LEU A 91 10.75 -13.23 -10.21
C LEU A 91 9.29 -13.68 -10.26
N VAL A 92 8.67 -13.71 -9.09
CA VAL A 92 7.22 -13.84 -8.94
C VAL A 92 6.59 -12.48 -8.64
N PHE A 93 5.61 -12.10 -9.48
CA PHE A 93 4.76 -10.93 -9.26
C PHE A 93 3.40 -11.38 -8.70
N SER A 94 3.09 -10.99 -7.47
CA SER A 94 1.83 -11.39 -6.83
C SER A 94 1.37 -10.37 -5.80
N GLY A 95 0.04 -10.18 -5.72
CA GLY A 95 -0.63 -9.44 -4.64
C GLY A 95 -1.03 -10.31 -3.44
N VAL A 96 -0.71 -11.61 -3.48
CA VAL A 96 -1.07 -12.57 -2.43
C VAL A 96 -0.07 -12.51 -1.28
N LYS A 97 -0.57 -12.44 -0.04
CA LYS A 97 0.25 -12.55 1.18
C LYS A 97 0.52 -14.01 1.53
N TYR A 98 -0.52 -14.84 1.55
CA TYR A 98 -0.43 -16.25 1.91
C TYR A 98 -1.54 -17.07 1.26
N PHE A 99 -1.32 -18.39 1.15
CA PHE A 99 -2.32 -19.36 0.75
C PHE A 99 -2.75 -20.20 1.96
N ASN A 100 -4.03 -20.54 2.01
CA ASN A 100 -4.57 -21.50 2.97
C ASN A 100 -4.92 -22.80 2.24
N PHE A 101 -4.13 -23.84 2.42
CA PHE A 101 -4.36 -25.18 1.87
C PHE A 101 -4.82 -26.12 2.98
N LYS A 102 -6.13 -26.39 3.07
CA LYS A 102 -6.74 -27.30 4.07
C LYS A 102 -6.25 -27.05 5.51
N LYS A 103 -5.08 -27.59 5.89
CA LYS A 103 -4.49 -27.50 7.24
C LYS A 103 -3.21 -26.67 7.30
N GLU A 104 -2.73 -26.14 6.17
CA GLU A 104 -1.45 -25.45 6.09
C GLU A 104 -1.62 -24.02 5.58
N LYS A 105 -1.01 -23.07 6.27
CA LYS A 105 -0.90 -21.67 5.86
C LYS A 105 0.51 -21.41 5.34
N ILE A 106 0.62 -21.14 4.03
CA ILE A 106 1.90 -20.86 3.38
C ILE A 106 2.00 -19.37 3.06
N TRP A 107 2.93 -18.68 3.70
CA TRP A 107 3.26 -17.30 3.37
C TRP A 107 4.09 -17.26 2.09
N LEU A 108 3.56 -16.60 1.05
CA LEU A 108 4.12 -16.67 -0.29
C LEU A 108 5.55 -16.13 -0.35
N ASN A 109 5.82 -14.96 0.22
CA ASN A 109 7.14 -14.36 0.11
C ASN A 109 8.22 -15.14 0.87
N ASP A 110 7.89 -15.74 2.02
CA ASP A 110 8.82 -16.60 2.75
C ASP A 110 9.08 -17.91 1.99
N PHE A 111 8.03 -18.49 1.40
CA PHE A 111 8.15 -19.67 0.54
C PHE A 111 9.04 -19.39 -0.68
N LEU A 112 8.84 -18.26 -1.36
CA LEU A 112 9.66 -17.87 -2.50
C LEU A 112 11.12 -17.64 -2.10
N LYS A 113 11.35 -16.95 -0.95
CA LYS A 113 12.68 -16.72 -0.41
C LYS A 113 13.42 -18.04 -0.09
N GLN A 114 12.74 -19.00 0.56
CA GLN A 114 13.29 -20.32 0.87
C GLN A 114 13.70 -21.11 -0.38
N ASN A 115 13.02 -20.85 -1.51
CA ASN A 115 13.30 -21.49 -2.80
C ASN A 115 14.16 -20.62 -3.74
N ASN A 116 14.79 -19.55 -3.22
CA ASN A 116 15.64 -18.64 -4.00
C ASN A 116 14.93 -17.98 -5.20
N ILE A 117 13.63 -17.71 -5.08
CA ILE A 117 12.83 -17.01 -6.10
C ILE A 117 12.59 -15.58 -5.67
N SER A 118 12.92 -14.62 -6.53
CA SER A 118 12.70 -13.20 -6.24
C SER A 118 11.22 -12.84 -6.14
N HIS A 119 10.91 -11.85 -5.31
CA HIS A 119 9.54 -11.36 -5.10
C HIS A 119 9.53 -9.84 -4.84
N ILE A 120 8.36 -9.23 -4.89
CA ILE A 120 8.21 -7.76 -4.94
C ILE A 120 7.84 -7.08 -3.62
N THR A 121 7.62 -7.81 -2.52
CA THR A 121 7.14 -7.24 -1.25
C THR A 121 7.80 -7.84 -0.01
N SER A 122 7.40 -7.37 1.17
CA SER A 122 7.99 -7.70 2.48
C SER A 122 7.71 -9.14 2.94
N SER A 123 8.43 -9.60 3.97
CA SER A 123 8.30 -10.94 4.56
C SER A 123 6.96 -11.15 5.30
N ALA A 124 6.64 -12.41 5.62
CA ALA A 124 5.47 -12.75 6.42
C ALA A 124 5.45 -12.03 7.78
N LYS A 125 6.58 -12.03 8.47
CA LYS A 125 6.72 -11.40 9.79
C LYS A 125 6.41 -9.90 9.74
N ASP A 126 6.90 -9.21 8.71
CA ASP A 126 6.74 -7.77 8.55
C ASP A 126 5.30 -7.42 8.18
N LEU A 127 4.68 -8.20 7.29
CA LEU A 127 3.27 -8.07 6.92
C LEU A 127 2.31 -8.36 8.10
N GLN A 128 2.65 -9.31 8.98
CA GLN A 128 1.88 -9.57 10.20
C GLN A 128 2.00 -8.41 11.19
N SER A 129 3.21 -7.87 11.35
CA SER A 129 3.47 -6.73 12.24
C SER A 129 2.71 -5.49 11.79
N GLU A 130 2.66 -5.22 10.48
CA GLU A 130 1.89 -4.12 9.90
C GLU A 130 0.38 -4.29 10.12
N SER A 131 -0.14 -5.51 9.95
CA SER A 131 -1.58 -5.78 10.01
C SER A 131 -2.19 -5.56 11.40
N ASN A 132 -1.38 -5.62 12.46
CA ASN A 132 -1.77 -5.31 13.83
C ASN A 132 -1.29 -3.90 14.21
N LYS A 133 -2.23 -2.95 14.28
CA LYS A 133 -1.91 -1.54 14.52
C LYS A 133 -1.17 -1.27 15.84
N SER A 134 -1.42 -2.07 16.89
CA SER A 134 -0.69 -1.94 18.17
C SER A 134 0.76 -2.36 18.00
N ILE A 135 1.02 -3.51 17.38
CA ILE A 135 2.37 -4.01 17.14
C ILE A 135 3.15 -3.03 16.26
N ALA A 136 2.54 -2.54 15.17
CA ALA A 136 3.16 -1.54 14.32
C ALA A 136 3.56 -0.29 15.11
N LYS A 137 2.65 0.26 15.93
CA LYS A 137 2.92 1.44 16.76
C LYS A 137 4.01 1.19 17.82
N ASP A 138 4.09 0.00 18.38
CA ASP A 138 5.13 -0.35 19.34
C ASP A 138 6.52 -0.40 18.70
N ILE A 139 6.61 -0.93 17.45
CA ILE A 139 7.85 -0.88 16.67
C ILE A 139 8.23 0.57 16.36
N ILE A 140 7.28 1.40 15.95
CA ILE A 140 7.47 2.82 15.64
C ILE A 140 7.95 3.60 16.87
N ARG A 141 7.34 3.39 18.04
CA ARG A 141 7.77 4.03 19.30
C ARG A 141 9.20 3.61 19.70
N LYS A 142 9.54 2.32 19.58
CA LYS A 142 10.90 1.82 19.81
C LYS A 142 11.93 2.47 18.90
N ALA A 143 11.54 2.80 17.67
CA ALA A 143 12.36 3.56 16.73
C ALA A 143 12.36 5.08 16.98
N LYS A 144 11.78 5.54 18.11
CA LYS A 144 11.66 6.96 18.50
C LYS A 144 10.90 7.82 17.47
N ILE A 145 9.97 7.23 16.74
CA ILE A 145 9.09 7.92 15.80
C ILE A 145 7.78 8.25 16.49
N ILE A 146 7.32 9.47 16.32
CA ILE A 146 6.11 9.97 16.99
C ILE A 146 4.86 9.29 16.40
N THR A 147 3.99 8.78 17.27
CA THR A 147 2.67 8.24 16.93
C THR A 147 1.68 8.59 18.04
N ALA A 148 0.39 8.65 17.72
CA ALA A 148 -0.65 8.94 18.70
C ALA A 148 -0.61 7.94 19.87
N ASN A 149 -0.86 8.43 21.09
CA ASN A 149 -1.09 7.58 22.25
C ASN A 149 -2.25 6.64 21.94
N SER A 150 -2.12 5.39 22.31
CA SER A 150 -3.11 4.37 21.94
C SER A 150 -3.27 3.32 23.03
N LEU A 151 -4.47 2.76 23.09
CA LEU A 151 -4.85 1.67 24.01
C LEU A 151 -5.65 0.63 23.24
N VAL A 152 -5.35 -0.66 23.45
CA VAL A 152 -6.16 -1.77 22.92
C VAL A 152 -7.26 -2.11 23.90
N VAL A 153 -8.51 -2.15 23.42
CA VAL A 153 -9.68 -2.45 24.24
C VAL A 153 -10.47 -3.61 23.66
N TYR A 154 -10.70 -4.61 24.52
CA TYR A 154 -11.57 -5.76 24.22
C TYR A 154 -12.95 -5.51 24.82
N ALA A 155 -14.01 -5.63 24.01
CA ALA A 155 -15.38 -5.33 24.47
C ALA A 155 -15.81 -6.17 25.69
N ASN A 156 -15.39 -7.44 25.74
CA ASN A 156 -15.68 -8.38 26.84
C ASN A 156 -14.81 -8.17 28.10
N LYS A 157 -13.76 -7.35 28.03
CA LYS A 157 -12.86 -7.01 29.14
C LYS A 157 -12.96 -5.55 29.59
N MET A 158 -13.95 -4.81 29.06
CA MET A 158 -14.12 -3.41 29.40
C MET A 158 -14.75 -3.26 30.78
N PRO A 159 -14.09 -2.62 31.74
CA PRO A 159 -14.63 -2.42 33.09
C PRO A 159 -15.84 -1.48 33.08
N LYS A 160 -16.70 -1.59 34.10
CA LYS A 160 -17.86 -0.69 34.28
C LYS A 160 -17.42 0.77 34.36
N SER A 161 -16.36 1.06 35.13
CA SER A 161 -15.68 2.35 35.18
C SER A 161 -14.41 2.25 34.35
N PHE A 162 -14.42 2.84 33.14
CA PHE A 162 -13.28 2.81 32.22
C PHE A 162 -12.73 4.23 32.06
N ALA A 163 -11.57 4.46 32.67
CA ALA A 163 -10.81 5.70 32.52
C ALA A 163 -9.80 5.52 31.37
N LEU A 164 -9.80 6.46 30.44
CA LEU A 164 -8.81 6.53 29.37
C LEU A 164 -7.52 7.20 29.89
N PRO A 165 -6.33 6.72 29.51
CA PRO A 165 -5.07 7.38 29.81
C PRO A 165 -4.81 8.61 28.93
N MET A 166 -5.80 9.05 28.17
CA MET A 166 -5.75 10.20 27.26
C MET A 166 -7.08 10.95 27.25
N PRO A 167 -7.07 12.28 27.03
CA PRO A 167 -8.29 13.07 27.00
C PRO A 167 -9.13 12.81 25.75
N PHE A 168 -10.43 13.07 25.84
CA PHE A 168 -11.31 13.18 24.68
C PHE A 168 -11.03 14.46 23.88
N PRO A 169 -11.31 14.47 22.57
CA PRO A 169 -11.82 13.37 21.76
C PRO A 169 -10.78 12.33 21.43
N VAL A 170 -11.21 11.06 21.28
CA VAL A 170 -10.37 9.96 20.84
C VAL A 170 -10.90 9.36 19.54
N PHE A 171 -10.02 8.70 18.79
CA PHE A 171 -10.35 8.00 17.55
C PHE A 171 -10.40 6.50 17.80
N VAL A 172 -11.49 5.85 17.38
CA VAL A 172 -11.74 4.41 17.64
C VAL A 172 -11.89 3.66 16.34
N LYS A 173 -11.06 2.65 16.16
CA LYS A 173 -11.07 1.79 14.95
C LYS A 173 -10.75 0.33 15.28
N PRO A 174 -11.05 -0.64 14.38
CA PRO A 174 -10.62 -2.02 14.57
C PRO A 174 -9.10 -2.13 14.71
N LEU A 175 -8.65 -2.97 15.64
CA LEU A 175 -7.22 -3.25 15.87
C LEU A 175 -6.57 -3.87 14.63
N ILE A 176 -7.28 -4.78 13.97
CA ILE A 176 -6.81 -5.56 12.81
C ILE A 176 -7.59 -5.13 11.57
N GLY A 177 -6.93 -5.20 10.41
CA GLY A 177 -7.50 -4.87 9.12
C GLY A 177 -7.04 -3.53 8.58
N GLY A 178 -7.35 -3.26 7.31
CA GLY A 178 -6.95 -2.08 6.54
C GLY A 178 -8.11 -1.41 5.81
N ASN A 179 -7.77 -0.49 4.88
CA ASN A 179 -8.71 0.20 3.99
C ASN A 179 -9.85 0.95 4.71
N SER A 180 -9.55 1.57 5.86
CA SER A 180 -10.53 2.26 6.71
C SER A 180 -11.74 1.41 7.13
N LYS A 181 -11.65 0.06 7.06
CA LYS A 181 -12.73 -0.82 7.47
C LYS A 181 -13.07 -0.58 8.95
N GLY A 182 -14.34 -0.28 9.23
CA GLY A 182 -14.83 0.05 10.57
C GLY A 182 -14.57 1.50 11.00
N VAL A 183 -14.06 2.33 10.11
CA VAL A 183 -13.97 3.78 10.27
C VAL A 183 -15.18 4.41 9.59
N ASP A 184 -15.90 5.24 10.35
CA ASP A 184 -17.08 5.98 9.93
C ASP A 184 -17.19 7.29 10.71
N GLU A 185 -18.27 8.04 10.53
CA GLU A 185 -18.57 9.30 11.21
C GLU A 185 -18.58 9.21 12.75
N HIS A 186 -18.80 8.00 13.31
CA HIS A 186 -18.79 7.74 14.74
C HIS A 186 -17.42 7.27 15.25
N SER A 187 -16.38 7.36 14.46
CA SER A 187 -15.03 6.91 14.87
C SER A 187 -14.31 7.94 15.75
N VAL A 188 -14.69 9.21 15.69
CA VAL A 188 -14.27 10.23 16.66
C VAL A 188 -15.31 10.28 17.76
N VAL A 189 -14.93 9.98 18.98
CA VAL A 189 -15.82 9.92 20.15
C VAL A 189 -15.39 10.96 21.18
N THR A 190 -16.36 11.59 21.83
CA THR A 190 -16.17 12.74 22.71
C THR A 190 -16.43 12.43 24.19
N ASN A 191 -17.00 11.26 24.47
CA ASN A 191 -17.34 10.84 25.84
C ASN A 191 -17.33 9.30 25.99
N SER A 192 -17.40 8.86 27.24
CA SER A 192 -17.36 7.43 27.59
C SER A 192 -18.54 6.61 27.05
N THR A 193 -19.70 7.21 26.86
CA THR A 193 -20.90 6.52 26.35
C THR A 193 -20.70 6.19 24.88
N GLU A 194 -20.30 7.16 24.07
CA GLU A 194 -19.96 6.95 22.65
C GLU A 194 -18.82 5.94 22.49
N LEU A 195 -17.79 6.02 23.33
CA LEU A 195 -16.66 5.11 23.32
C LEU A 195 -17.12 3.65 23.53
N LYS A 196 -17.92 3.41 24.58
CA LYS A 196 -18.43 2.07 24.88
C LYS A 196 -19.30 1.51 23.74
N LYS A 197 -20.14 2.36 23.16
CA LYS A 197 -20.99 1.99 22.01
C LYS A 197 -20.11 1.60 20.82
N LYS A 198 -19.16 2.46 20.41
CA LYS A 198 -18.30 2.20 19.24
C LYS A 198 -17.48 0.93 19.40
N ILE A 199 -16.92 0.65 20.58
CA ILE A 199 -16.16 -0.58 20.87
C ILE A 199 -17.05 -1.82 20.71
N LYS A 200 -18.30 -1.79 21.25
CA LYS A 200 -19.25 -2.90 21.09
C LYS A 200 -19.63 -3.13 19.63
N ASP A 201 -19.86 -2.07 18.88
CA ASP A 201 -20.21 -2.14 17.45
C ASP A 201 -19.07 -2.77 16.63
N ILE A 202 -17.81 -2.39 16.90
CA ILE A 202 -16.63 -3.00 16.27
C ILE A 202 -16.55 -4.49 16.62
N GLN A 203 -16.69 -4.87 17.89
CA GLN A 203 -16.67 -6.26 18.30
C GLN A 203 -17.78 -7.08 17.62
N LYS A 204 -19.00 -6.56 17.60
CA LYS A 204 -20.14 -7.22 16.97
C LYS A 204 -19.97 -7.43 15.48
N LYS A 205 -19.47 -6.39 14.78
CA LYS A 205 -19.40 -6.39 13.31
C LYS A 205 -18.14 -7.06 12.76
N TYR A 206 -17.01 -6.98 13.47
CA TYR A 206 -15.71 -7.41 12.98
C TYR A 206 -15.06 -8.51 13.82
N ASN A 207 -15.67 -8.88 14.94
CA ASN A 207 -15.16 -9.88 15.89
C ASN A 207 -13.68 -9.65 16.28
N CYS A 208 -13.31 -8.39 16.54
CA CYS A 208 -11.95 -8.02 16.92
C CYS A 208 -11.95 -6.93 18.00
N ALA A 209 -10.78 -6.78 18.66
CA ALA A 209 -10.55 -5.67 19.58
C ALA A 209 -10.56 -4.33 18.85
N SER A 210 -10.77 -3.26 19.60
CA SER A 210 -10.62 -1.88 19.14
C SER A 210 -9.26 -1.32 19.56
N ILE A 211 -8.67 -0.47 18.72
CA ILE A 211 -7.63 0.45 19.13
C ILE A 211 -8.26 1.83 19.32
N VAL A 212 -8.02 2.42 20.48
CA VAL A 212 -8.45 3.76 20.87
C VAL A 212 -7.22 4.65 20.86
N GLU A 213 -7.26 5.76 20.14
CA GLU A 213 -6.11 6.64 19.91
C GLU A 213 -6.47 8.09 20.18
N THR A 214 -5.51 8.90 20.61
CA THR A 214 -5.68 10.36 20.60
C THR A 214 -6.10 10.82 19.22
N TYR A 215 -7.19 11.59 19.12
CA TYR A 215 -7.63 12.12 17.84
C TYR A 215 -6.73 13.27 17.37
N LEU A 216 -6.07 13.08 16.24
CA LEU A 216 -5.23 14.08 15.61
C LEU A 216 -6.08 14.99 14.70
N ARG A 217 -6.12 16.29 14.98
CA ARG A 217 -7.03 17.24 14.33
C ARG A 217 -6.52 17.79 12.99
N GLY A 218 -5.23 17.65 12.73
CA GLY A 218 -4.57 18.23 11.57
C GLY A 218 -4.82 17.51 10.26
N LYS A 219 -4.08 17.92 9.25
CA LYS A 219 -4.09 17.37 7.89
C LYS A 219 -3.53 15.94 7.86
N GLU A 220 -3.97 15.17 6.89
CA GLU A 220 -3.52 13.80 6.67
C GLU A 220 -2.68 13.72 5.39
N TYR A 221 -1.60 12.94 5.44
CA TYR A 221 -0.66 12.73 4.36
C TYR A 221 -0.46 11.23 4.15
N THR A 222 -0.26 10.87 2.90
CA THR A 222 0.18 9.52 2.53
C THR A 222 1.51 9.62 1.81
N VAL A 223 2.45 8.76 2.16
CA VAL A 223 3.80 8.78 1.58
C VAL A 223 4.08 7.43 0.94
N GLY A 224 4.11 7.40 -0.38
CA GLY A 224 4.62 6.25 -1.13
C GLY A 224 6.11 6.08 -0.88
N ILE A 225 6.55 4.85 -0.63
CA ILE A 225 7.98 4.51 -0.52
C ILE A 225 8.32 3.52 -1.63
N MET A 226 9.35 3.84 -2.38
CA MET A 226 9.93 2.95 -3.39
C MET A 226 11.44 2.90 -3.19
N GLN A 227 12.02 1.72 -3.31
CA GLN A 227 13.47 1.58 -3.28
C GLN A 227 14.05 1.91 -4.66
N ASP A 228 15.12 2.69 -4.70
CA ASP A 228 15.88 2.96 -5.92
C ASP A 228 16.80 1.78 -6.21
N THR A 229 16.72 1.24 -7.42
CA THR A 229 17.50 0.06 -7.81
C THR A 229 18.97 0.34 -8.10
N VAL A 230 19.31 1.60 -8.38
CA VAL A 230 20.67 2.01 -8.70
C VAL A 230 21.44 2.33 -7.43
N THR A 231 20.85 3.12 -6.55
CA THR A 231 21.50 3.59 -5.33
C THR A 231 21.19 2.75 -4.10
N GLY A 232 20.15 1.89 -4.14
CA GLY A 232 19.63 1.18 -2.97
C GLY A 232 18.85 2.06 -1.98
N ASN A 233 18.80 3.38 -2.21
CA ASN A 233 18.16 4.33 -1.31
C ASN A 233 16.64 4.27 -1.39
N LEU A 234 15.98 4.70 -0.33
CA LEU A 234 14.52 4.87 -0.32
C LEU A 234 14.13 6.22 -0.92
N ILE A 235 13.25 6.19 -1.90
CA ILE A 235 12.56 7.35 -2.46
C ILE A 235 11.24 7.48 -1.71
N ALA A 236 10.99 8.64 -1.09
CA ALA A 236 9.73 8.96 -0.43
C ALA A 236 8.93 9.96 -1.27
N LEU A 237 7.64 9.70 -1.42
CA LEU A 237 6.72 10.37 -2.35
C LEU A 237 5.50 10.90 -1.59
N PRO A 238 5.63 12.01 -0.82
CA PRO A 238 4.54 12.57 -0.04
C PRO A 238 3.42 13.16 -0.90
N ALA A 239 2.18 12.95 -0.45
CA ALA A 239 0.99 13.61 -0.96
C ALA A 239 0.06 13.96 0.23
N GLU A 240 -0.59 15.12 0.17
CA GLU A 240 -1.65 15.49 1.12
C GLU A 240 -2.95 14.85 0.66
N ILE A 241 -3.71 14.28 1.60
CA ILE A 241 -5.07 13.78 1.38
C ILE A 241 -6.03 14.90 1.77
N ILE A 242 -6.77 15.40 0.81
CA ILE A 242 -7.79 16.42 1.06
C ILE A 242 -9.03 15.72 1.62
N ILE A 243 -9.33 16.04 2.86
CA ILE A 243 -10.49 15.54 3.59
C ILE A 243 -11.26 16.73 4.10
N GLU A 244 -12.48 16.91 3.65
CA GLU A 244 -13.36 17.96 4.17
C GLU A 244 -13.75 17.69 5.62
N LYS A 245 -13.99 18.77 6.36
CA LYS A 245 -14.51 18.68 7.73
C LYS A 245 -15.99 18.31 7.67
N ASN A 246 -16.40 17.34 8.47
CA ASN A 246 -17.81 17.07 8.71
C ASN A 246 -18.49 18.21 9.52
N LYS A 247 -19.79 18.09 9.77
CA LYS A 247 -20.57 19.11 10.54
C LYS A 247 -20.02 19.37 11.95
N GLN A 248 -19.27 18.43 12.53
CA GLN A 248 -18.61 18.55 13.83
C GLN A 248 -17.18 19.12 13.73
N GLY A 249 -16.75 19.58 12.55
CA GLY A 249 -15.40 20.08 12.32
C GLY A 249 -14.31 19.01 12.28
N GLN A 250 -14.67 17.73 12.17
CA GLN A 250 -13.76 16.60 12.19
C GLN A 250 -13.39 16.19 10.76
N ARG A 251 -12.12 15.80 10.53
CA ARG A 251 -11.67 15.15 9.29
C ARG A 251 -11.58 13.66 9.50
N ILE A 252 -12.40 12.90 8.79
CA ILE A 252 -12.47 11.44 8.90
C ILE A 252 -12.34 10.85 7.50
N LEU A 253 -11.26 10.13 7.22
CA LEU A 253 -11.07 9.37 6.00
C LEU A 253 -11.74 8.00 6.18
N ASP A 254 -13.02 7.94 5.90
CA ASP A 254 -13.83 6.76 6.15
C ASP A 254 -13.75 5.71 5.03
N PHE A 255 -14.38 4.57 5.26
CA PHE A 255 -14.42 3.47 4.31
C PHE A 255 -15.16 3.84 3.01
N LYS A 256 -16.21 4.67 3.09
CA LYS A 256 -17.02 5.05 1.92
C LYS A 256 -16.20 5.93 0.98
N MET A 257 -15.55 6.95 1.50
CA MET A 257 -14.67 7.83 0.72
C MET A 257 -13.58 7.05 -0.01
N LYS A 258 -12.86 6.18 0.70
CA LYS A 258 -11.81 5.33 0.07
C LYS A 258 -12.35 4.37 -0.98
N LYS A 259 -13.55 3.84 -0.81
CA LYS A 259 -14.20 2.93 -1.77
C LYS A 259 -14.65 3.65 -3.03
N GLU A 260 -15.15 4.87 -2.87
CA GLU A 260 -15.68 5.70 -3.96
C GLU A 260 -14.60 6.56 -4.63
N ASN A 261 -13.36 6.58 -4.09
CA ASN A 261 -12.26 7.44 -4.52
C ASN A 261 -12.68 8.92 -4.60
N THR A 262 -13.41 9.40 -3.62
CA THR A 262 -13.91 10.78 -3.60
C THR A 262 -12.92 11.77 -2.99
N GLU A 263 -11.87 11.26 -2.34
CA GLU A 263 -10.80 12.10 -1.81
C GLU A 263 -9.80 12.50 -2.89
N GLU A 264 -9.26 13.71 -2.77
CA GLU A 264 -8.22 14.22 -3.64
C GLU A 264 -6.83 14.02 -3.01
N LEU A 265 -5.83 13.70 -3.82
CA LEU A 265 -4.43 13.75 -3.44
C LEU A 265 -3.74 14.89 -4.16
N ILE A 266 -3.07 15.75 -3.41
CA ILE A 266 -2.30 16.85 -3.95
C ILE A 266 -0.81 16.74 -3.57
N LYS A 267 0.05 17.27 -4.44
CA LYS A 267 1.50 17.30 -4.20
C LYS A 267 1.84 18.22 -3.02
N VAL A 268 2.74 17.78 -2.16
CA VAL A 268 3.30 18.63 -1.09
C VAL A 268 4.33 19.57 -1.70
N SER A 269 4.00 20.85 -1.79
CA SER A 269 4.85 21.88 -2.42
C SER A 269 5.83 22.53 -1.45
N ASP A 270 5.50 22.60 -0.15
CA ASP A 270 6.41 23.11 0.88
C ASP A 270 7.57 22.11 1.08
N ILE A 271 8.78 22.54 0.75
CA ILE A 271 9.98 21.69 0.80
C ILE A 271 10.34 21.27 2.23
N LYS A 272 10.10 22.10 3.22
CA LYS A 272 10.37 21.77 4.63
C LYS A 272 9.42 20.67 5.09
N LEU A 273 8.14 20.83 4.82
CA LEU A 273 7.12 19.83 5.13
C LEU A 273 7.38 18.54 4.36
N PHE A 274 7.70 18.62 3.06
CA PHE A 274 8.07 17.47 2.24
C PHE A 274 9.19 16.65 2.91
N ASN A 275 10.28 17.32 3.30
CA ASN A 275 11.43 16.65 3.90
C ASN A 275 11.09 16.00 5.26
N VAL A 276 10.28 16.65 6.09
CA VAL A 276 9.82 16.10 7.37
C VAL A 276 8.99 14.84 7.17
N LEU A 277 8.02 14.88 6.23
CA LEU A 277 7.19 13.72 5.90
C LEU A 277 8.00 12.58 5.29
N ALA A 278 8.92 12.91 4.38
CA ALA A 278 9.79 11.94 3.72
C ALA A 278 10.73 11.24 4.71
N ASP A 279 11.35 11.97 5.62
CA ASP A 279 12.22 11.42 6.66
C ASP A 279 11.45 10.49 7.61
N MET A 280 10.31 10.94 8.14
CA MET A 280 9.45 10.12 8.99
C MET A 280 9.02 8.84 8.29
N ALA A 281 8.60 8.92 7.02
CA ALA A 281 8.14 7.78 6.26
C ALA A 281 9.25 6.77 5.98
N LYS A 282 10.46 7.23 5.59
CA LYS A 282 11.63 6.38 5.39
C LYS A 282 12.03 5.66 6.68
N LYS A 283 12.12 6.39 7.79
CA LYS A 283 12.41 5.83 9.12
C LYS A 283 11.37 4.79 9.53
N SER A 284 10.08 5.08 9.33
CA SER A 284 8.98 4.17 9.65
C SER A 284 9.03 2.90 8.80
N PHE A 285 9.27 3.03 7.49
CA PHE A 285 9.39 1.91 6.58
C PHE A 285 10.56 0.99 6.96
N THR A 286 11.72 1.58 7.29
CA THR A 286 12.90 0.84 7.74
C THR A 286 12.66 0.14 9.08
N ALA A 287 12.05 0.83 10.06
CA ALA A 287 11.73 0.25 11.36
C ALA A 287 10.79 -0.96 11.25
N LEU A 288 9.81 -0.89 10.34
CA LEU A 288 8.88 -1.97 10.04
C LEU A 288 9.45 -3.03 9.07
N LYS A 289 10.73 -2.92 8.71
CA LYS A 289 11.43 -3.82 7.79
C LYS A 289 10.74 -3.95 6.43
N GLY A 290 10.18 -2.83 5.94
CA GLY A 290 9.60 -2.77 4.61
C GLY A 290 10.64 -3.07 3.52
N ARG A 291 10.19 -3.69 2.43
CA ARG A 291 11.04 -4.08 1.30
C ARG A 291 10.43 -3.62 -0.02
N SER A 292 11.26 -3.11 -0.92
CA SER A 292 10.95 -2.70 -2.29
C SER A 292 9.95 -1.56 -2.38
N ILE A 293 8.72 -1.73 -1.90
CA ILE A 293 7.65 -0.73 -1.92
C ILE A 293 6.86 -0.74 -0.62
N GLY A 294 6.25 0.40 -0.31
CA GLY A 294 5.32 0.55 0.80
C GLY A 294 4.63 1.91 0.78
N ARG A 295 3.75 2.10 1.74
CA ARG A 295 3.06 3.36 1.98
C ARG A 295 2.96 3.61 3.47
N ILE A 296 3.27 4.82 3.88
CA ILE A 296 3.17 5.27 5.27
C ILE A 296 2.15 6.40 5.32
N ASP A 297 1.15 6.26 6.18
CA ASP A 297 0.14 7.27 6.41
C ASP A 297 0.51 8.07 7.68
N ILE A 298 0.49 9.40 7.56
CA ILE A 298 0.93 10.37 8.57
C ILE A 298 -0.17 11.40 8.77
N ARG A 299 -0.40 11.82 10.03
CA ARG A 299 -1.37 12.87 10.33
C ARG A 299 -0.77 13.88 11.29
N MET A 300 -1.05 15.16 11.06
CA MET A 300 -0.65 16.24 11.95
C MET A 300 -1.56 16.30 13.17
N ASN A 301 -1.00 16.70 14.30
CA ASN A 301 -1.81 17.20 15.41
C ASN A 301 -2.17 18.70 15.19
N GLU A 302 -2.80 19.33 16.17
CA GLU A 302 -3.17 20.75 16.17
C GLU A 302 -1.96 21.70 16.14
N ASN A 303 -0.79 21.23 16.58
CA ASN A 303 0.47 21.99 16.60
C ASN A 303 1.33 21.71 15.36
N PHE A 304 0.76 21.11 14.30
CA PHE A 304 1.45 20.75 13.07
C PHE A 304 2.60 19.75 13.25
N ILE A 305 2.59 18.95 14.32
CA ILE A 305 3.57 17.88 14.55
C ILE A 305 3.08 16.62 13.85
N PRO A 306 3.89 16.01 12.96
CA PRO A 306 3.54 14.78 12.26
C PRO A 306 3.55 13.57 13.19
N HIS A 307 2.54 12.71 13.03
CA HIS A 307 2.40 11.46 13.76
C HIS A 307 2.18 10.32 12.75
N PHE A 308 2.93 9.24 12.92
CA PHE A 308 2.66 7.99 12.20
C PHE A 308 1.26 7.46 12.57
N ILE A 309 0.47 7.11 11.55
CA ILE A 309 -0.85 6.50 11.74
C ILE A 309 -0.80 5.00 11.48
N GLU A 310 -0.42 4.63 10.27
CA GLU A 310 -0.33 3.24 9.82
C GLU A 310 0.65 3.08 8.67
N ALA A 311 1.08 1.83 8.44
CA ALA A 311 1.86 1.44 7.28
C ALA A 311 1.06 0.48 6.41
N ASN A 312 1.43 0.39 5.14
CA ASN A 312 0.96 -0.60 4.21
C ASN A 312 2.14 -1.10 3.38
N LEU A 313 2.70 -2.26 3.76
CA LEU A 313 3.87 -2.85 3.13
C LEU A 313 3.54 -3.67 1.87
N MET A 314 2.26 -3.82 1.55
CA MET A 314 1.72 -4.28 0.27
C MET A 314 0.63 -3.32 -0.22
N PRO A 315 1.00 -2.09 -0.63
CA PRO A 315 0.02 -1.07 -1.00
C PRO A 315 -0.70 -1.41 -2.30
N GLY A 316 -1.99 -1.04 -2.39
CA GLY A 316 -2.76 -1.19 -3.63
C GLY A 316 -2.09 -0.48 -4.80
N LEU A 317 -1.86 -1.20 -5.90
CA LEU A 317 -1.14 -0.69 -7.06
C LEU A 317 -2.07 -0.01 -8.08
N ARG A 318 -3.25 -0.59 -8.34
CA ARG A 318 -4.19 -0.09 -9.36
C ARG A 318 -5.04 1.05 -8.80
N GLY A 319 -4.80 2.29 -9.27
CA GLY A 319 -5.56 3.48 -8.86
C GLY A 319 -5.45 3.85 -7.38
N GLY A 320 -4.68 3.08 -6.59
CA GLY A 320 -4.48 3.31 -5.16
C GLY A 320 -3.52 4.48 -4.87
N TYR A 321 -3.42 4.84 -3.61
CA TYR A 321 -2.59 5.97 -3.16
C TYR A 321 -1.12 5.82 -3.54
N PHE A 322 -0.58 4.60 -3.55
CA PHE A 322 0.81 4.38 -3.95
C PHE A 322 1.08 4.83 -5.39
N TYR A 323 0.22 4.44 -6.36
CA TYR A 323 0.34 4.90 -7.73
C TYR A 323 0.16 6.42 -7.84
N ARG A 324 -0.84 6.98 -7.14
CA ARG A 324 -1.09 8.44 -7.14
C ARG A 324 0.11 9.21 -6.59
N CYS A 325 0.78 8.71 -5.53
CA CYS A 325 2.03 9.27 -5.01
C CYS A 325 3.16 9.21 -6.06
N CYS A 326 3.31 8.09 -6.77
CA CYS A 326 4.29 7.94 -7.84
C CYS A 326 4.05 8.93 -8.99
N ASN A 327 2.80 9.04 -9.44
CA ASN A 327 2.43 9.95 -10.51
C ASN A 327 2.68 11.42 -10.12
N LEU A 328 2.21 11.86 -8.94
CA LEU A 328 2.34 13.24 -8.46
C LEU A 328 3.80 13.68 -8.27
N ASN A 329 4.68 12.79 -7.80
CA ASN A 329 6.04 13.18 -7.42
C ASN A 329 7.08 12.87 -8.49
N LEU A 330 6.89 11.78 -9.26
CA LEU A 330 7.86 11.33 -10.27
C LEU A 330 7.37 11.54 -11.70
N ASN A 331 6.13 11.97 -11.88
CA ASN A 331 5.48 12.11 -13.19
C ASN A 331 5.53 10.81 -14.04
N ILE A 332 5.43 9.65 -13.38
CA ILE A 332 5.45 8.35 -14.04
C ILE A 332 4.04 7.79 -14.19
N ASN A 333 3.81 7.08 -15.28
CA ASN A 333 2.56 6.38 -15.51
C ASN A 333 2.54 5.00 -14.81
N TYR A 334 1.39 4.32 -14.89
CA TYR A 334 1.20 3.02 -14.25
C TYR A 334 2.17 1.94 -14.79
N GLN A 335 2.42 1.94 -16.11
CA GLN A 335 3.34 1.00 -16.75
C GLN A 335 4.76 1.16 -16.21
N GLU A 336 5.26 2.38 -16.13
CA GLU A 336 6.59 2.65 -15.62
C GLU A 336 6.72 2.29 -14.14
N MET A 337 5.70 2.59 -13.33
CA MET A 337 5.67 2.16 -11.93
C MET A 337 5.80 0.64 -11.80
N ILE A 338 5.05 -0.14 -12.57
CA ILE A 338 5.12 -1.61 -12.55
C ILE A 338 6.51 -2.10 -12.96
N LEU A 339 7.10 -1.54 -14.01
CA LEU A 339 8.45 -1.91 -14.45
C LEU A 339 9.50 -1.62 -13.37
N ARG A 340 9.39 -0.48 -12.66
CA ARG A 340 10.29 -0.16 -11.54
C ARG A 340 10.13 -1.15 -10.38
N ILE A 341 8.90 -1.52 -10.02
CA ILE A 341 8.62 -2.52 -8.97
C ILE A 341 9.26 -3.86 -9.30
N VAL A 342 9.09 -4.33 -10.53
CA VAL A 342 9.67 -5.62 -10.97
C VAL A 342 11.20 -5.55 -10.98
N ASN A 343 11.77 -4.46 -11.50
CA ASN A 343 13.22 -4.25 -11.49
C ASN A 343 13.78 -4.25 -10.06
N ASN A 344 13.09 -3.60 -9.11
CA ASN A 344 13.44 -3.63 -7.69
C ASN A 344 13.44 -5.07 -7.15
N GLY A 345 12.39 -5.85 -7.43
CA GLY A 345 12.31 -7.24 -7.01
C GLY A 345 13.46 -8.09 -7.52
N LEU A 346 13.85 -7.91 -8.77
CA LEU A 346 14.97 -8.63 -9.41
C LEU A 346 16.35 -8.24 -8.83
N THR A 347 16.51 -6.98 -8.45
CA THR A 347 17.80 -6.46 -7.93
C THR A 347 17.99 -6.80 -6.46
N LEU A 348 16.97 -6.60 -5.63
CA LEU A 348 17.02 -6.83 -4.19
C LEU A 348 17.18 -8.30 -3.76
N SER A 349 16.97 -9.23 -4.67
CA SER A 349 17.13 -10.67 -4.40
C SER A 349 18.56 -11.16 -4.58
N LYS A 350 19.44 -10.28 -5.05
CA LYS A 350 20.87 -10.58 -5.21
C LYS A 350 21.72 -10.15 -3.99
N ILE A 351 21.09 -9.42 -3.06
CA ILE A 351 21.64 -8.95 -1.80
C ILE A 351 21.09 -9.82 -0.65
#